data_d0f1e5d12b77904137160cbee341bb72
#
_entry.id   d0f1e5d12b77904137160cbee341bb72
#
_cell.length_a   1.000
_cell.length_b   1.000
_cell.length_c   1.000
_cell.angle_alpha   90.00
_cell.angle_beta   90.00
_cell.angle_gamma   90.00
#
_symmetry.space_group_name_H-M   'P 1'
#
loop_
_entity.id
_entity.type
_entity.pdbx_description
1 polymer ?
#
loop_
_entity_poly.entity_id
_entity_poly.type
_entity_poly.pdbx_seq_one_letter_code
_entity_poly.pdbx_strand_id
1 'polypeptide(L)'
;MAKVQTIHEDCDILIIGGGMAGTGATFESRHWGRDLKIVCVEKANIDRSGAVAQGLYAINCYMGMQWDENQPEDHVRYARNDLMGLVREDLAYDMARHVDSTVHMFDEWGLPIMRDKETGRYQREGKWQVMIHGESYKPIVAEAAKKSADKIYNRIMITHLLMDEGKENRVGGAVGFNMRTGNYHVFKAKAVIVAAGGASHIFKPRAVGEGMGRTWYAPWSNGSAYALPIAAGAKMTQMENRIVLTRFKDGYGPVGAYFLHLKTYTQNGNGENYEQKWYEDTKKLVGEYIDHTPVPTCLRNHAFIEEVKAGGGPIHMVTTEAFQDPHLETIGWENFLGMTVGQAVVWACLLYTSDAADEEDSVDLGGRRII
;
A
#
# COMPACT_ATOMS: atom_id res chain seq x y z
N MET A 1 14.01 -22.97 29.16
CA MET A 1 13.96 -21.82 28.27
C MET A 1 15.26 -21.71 27.48
N ALA A 2 15.23 -21.57 26.16
CA ALA A 2 16.44 -21.32 25.40
C ALA A 2 17.05 -19.97 25.83
N LYS A 3 18.37 -19.90 25.94
CA LYS A 3 19.06 -18.67 26.34
C LYS A 3 18.96 -17.66 25.18
N VAL A 4 18.42 -16.49 25.45
CA VAL A 4 18.35 -15.38 24.48
C VAL A 4 19.78 -14.99 24.07
N GLN A 5 20.02 -14.86 22.78
CA GLN A 5 21.31 -14.53 22.20
C GLN A 5 21.26 -13.13 21.55
N THR A 6 22.41 -12.48 21.47
CA THR A 6 22.58 -11.29 20.65
C THR A 6 23.35 -11.67 19.37
N ILE A 7 22.76 -11.36 18.24
CA ILE A 7 23.30 -11.65 16.91
C ILE A 7 23.74 -10.32 16.28
N HIS A 8 24.97 -10.27 15.83
CA HIS A 8 25.55 -9.10 15.16
C HIS A 8 25.68 -9.37 13.66
N GLU A 9 25.33 -8.37 12.86
CA GLU A 9 25.47 -8.40 11.41
C GLU A 9 25.99 -7.06 10.90
N ASP A 10 27.06 -7.09 10.13
CA ASP A 10 27.63 -5.92 9.47
C ASP A 10 27.21 -5.92 7.99
N CYS A 11 26.81 -4.77 7.46
CA CYS A 11 26.45 -4.60 6.05
C CYS A 11 26.81 -3.20 5.55
N ASP A 12 26.77 -3.02 4.24
CA ASP A 12 26.90 -1.70 3.63
C ASP A 12 25.57 -0.99 3.61
N ILE A 13 24.51 -1.69 3.21
CA ILE A 13 23.14 -1.18 3.13
C ILE A 13 22.22 -2.08 3.96
N LEU A 14 21.54 -1.48 4.91
CA LEU A 14 20.46 -2.11 5.68
C LEU A 14 19.10 -1.59 5.20
N ILE A 15 18.22 -2.49 4.79
CA ILE A 15 16.86 -2.17 4.38
C ILE A 15 15.91 -2.71 5.44
N ILE A 16 15.10 -1.83 6.03
CA ILE A 16 14.14 -2.13 7.09
C ILE A 16 12.74 -2.15 6.49
N GLY A 17 12.17 -3.35 6.39
CA GLY A 17 10.87 -3.64 5.78
C GLY A 17 11.01 -4.34 4.42
N GLY A 18 10.38 -5.50 4.29
CA GLY A 18 10.36 -6.32 3.07
C GLY A 18 9.06 -6.18 2.27
N GLY A 19 8.31 -5.10 2.45
CA GLY A 19 7.16 -4.73 1.64
C GLY A 19 7.57 -4.30 0.23
N MET A 20 6.67 -3.70 -0.54
CA MET A 20 6.94 -3.28 -1.92
C MET A 20 8.13 -2.33 -2.01
N ALA A 21 8.17 -1.29 -1.21
CA ALA A 21 9.27 -0.33 -1.20
C ALA A 21 10.60 -0.97 -0.78
N GLY A 22 10.59 -1.86 0.21
CA GLY A 22 11.81 -2.53 0.66
C GLY A 22 12.35 -3.55 -0.34
N THR A 23 11.48 -4.28 -1.03
CA THR A 23 11.90 -5.19 -2.11
C THR A 23 12.48 -4.43 -3.29
N GLY A 24 11.87 -3.30 -3.68
CA GLY A 24 12.41 -2.40 -4.69
C GLY A 24 13.77 -1.80 -4.28
N ALA A 25 13.86 -1.28 -3.05
CA ALA A 25 15.11 -0.76 -2.52
C ALA A 25 16.24 -1.82 -2.50
N THR A 26 15.91 -3.07 -2.20
CA THR A 26 16.87 -4.18 -2.23
C THR A 26 17.38 -4.45 -3.64
N PHE A 27 16.46 -4.50 -4.60
CA PHE A 27 16.79 -4.70 -6.01
C PHE A 27 17.65 -3.56 -6.55
N GLU A 28 17.22 -2.32 -6.39
CA GLU A 28 17.94 -1.14 -6.85
C GLU A 28 19.31 -0.97 -6.17
N SER A 29 19.39 -1.28 -4.88
CA SER A 29 20.67 -1.27 -4.17
C SER A 29 21.69 -2.22 -4.80
N ARG A 30 21.26 -3.40 -5.26
CA ARG A 30 22.13 -4.35 -5.96
C ARG A 30 22.47 -3.86 -7.38
N HIS A 31 21.49 -3.28 -8.07
CA HIS A 31 21.71 -2.76 -9.42
C HIS A 31 22.82 -1.70 -9.46
N TRP A 32 22.80 -0.77 -8.52
CA TRP A 32 23.78 0.33 -8.44
C TRP A 32 25.02 0.00 -7.62
N GLY A 33 24.90 -0.87 -6.64
CA GLY A 33 25.98 -1.27 -5.72
C GLY A 33 26.33 -2.75 -5.82
N ARG A 34 26.91 -3.18 -6.93
CA ARG A 34 27.16 -4.60 -7.25
C ARG A 34 27.97 -5.35 -6.19
N ASP A 35 28.97 -4.68 -5.59
CA ASP A 35 29.89 -5.23 -4.61
C ASP A 35 29.52 -4.91 -3.16
N LEU A 36 28.40 -4.22 -2.94
CA LEU A 36 27.95 -3.86 -1.60
C LEU A 36 27.23 -5.01 -0.93
N LYS A 37 27.46 -5.18 0.36
CA LYS A 37 26.72 -6.14 1.19
C LYS A 37 25.35 -5.55 1.57
N ILE A 38 24.30 -6.16 1.05
CA ILE A 38 22.91 -5.70 1.19
C ILE A 38 22.16 -6.67 2.09
N VAL A 39 21.62 -6.14 3.19
CA VAL A 39 20.81 -6.90 4.15
C VAL A 39 19.39 -6.29 4.21
N CYS A 40 18.38 -7.14 4.02
CA CYS A 40 16.98 -6.76 4.19
C CYS A 40 16.41 -7.43 5.45
N VAL A 41 15.69 -6.64 6.25
CA VAL A 41 15.09 -7.11 7.51
C VAL A 41 13.59 -6.90 7.46
N GLU A 42 12.83 -7.99 7.66
CA GLU A 42 11.37 -7.99 7.60
C GLU A 42 10.78 -8.49 8.92
N LYS A 43 9.78 -7.77 9.41
CA LYS A 43 9.06 -8.12 10.64
C LYS A 43 8.24 -9.41 10.47
N ALA A 44 7.60 -9.59 9.33
CA ALA A 44 6.88 -10.81 8.97
C ALA A 44 7.74 -11.75 8.10
N ASN A 45 7.23 -12.19 6.98
CA ASN A 45 7.96 -12.96 5.97
C ASN A 45 7.96 -12.19 4.66
N ILE A 46 9.11 -12.02 4.04
CA ILE A 46 9.26 -11.21 2.82
C ILE A 46 8.36 -11.68 1.68
N ASP A 47 8.02 -12.96 1.60
CA ASP A 47 7.18 -13.50 0.53
C ASP A 47 5.74 -12.97 0.57
N ARG A 48 5.26 -12.62 1.77
CA ARG A 48 3.87 -12.25 1.99
C ARG A 48 3.71 -11.05 2.95
N SER A 49 4.68 -10.14 3.01
CA SER A 49 4.64 -8.95 3.85
C SER A 49 4.19 -7.70 3.09
N GLY A 50 3.72 -6.71 3.86
CA GLY A 50 3.30 -5.41 3.35
C GLY A 50 1.90 -5.39 2.74
N ALA A 51 1.43 -4.19 2.41
CA ALA A 51 0.07 -3.96 1.88
C ALA A 51 -0.20 -4.67 0.55
N VAL A 52 0.81 -4.75 -0.33
CA VAL A 52 0.71 -5.42 -1.63
C VAL A 52 0.43 -6.92 -1.49
N ALA A 53 0.83 -7.53 -0.37
CA ALA A 53 0.58 -8.95 -0.11
C ALA A 53 -0.90 -9.30 0.13
N GLN A 54 -1.76 -8.30 0.32
CA GLN A 54 -3.20 -8.49 0.44
C GLN A 54 -3.89 -8.72 -0.92
N GLY A 55 -3.15 -8.68 -2.01
CA GLY A 55 -3.65 -8.75 -3.37
C GLY A 55 -4.09 -7.38 -3.87
N LEU A 56 -3.65 -7.03 -5.05
CA LEU A 56 -4.02 -5.81 -5.76
C LEU A 56 -4.44 -6.20 -7.17
N TYR A 57 -5.35 -5.44 -7.76
CA TYR A 57 -5.79 -5.65 -9.13
C TYR A 57 -5.18 -4.64 -10.11
N ALA A 58 -4.49 -3.62 -9.60
CA ALA A 58 -3.92 -2.57 -10.43
C ALA A 58 -2.63 -1.99 -9.85
N ILE A 59 -1.79 -1.49 -10.73
CA ILE A 59 -0.66 -0.61 -10.41
C ILE A 59 -1.06 0.80 -10.86
N ASN A 60 -0.97 1.75 -9.95
CA ASN A 60 -1.32 3.15 -10.22
C ASN A 60 -0.12 3.94 -10.75
N CYS A 61 -0.40 5.11 -11.31
CA CYS A 61 0.59 6.07 -11.82
C CYS A 61 1.38 5.64 -13.07
N TYR A 62 0.92 4.63 -13.81
CA TYR A 62 1.53 4.28 -15.10
C TYR A 62 1.20 5.35 -16.15
N MET A 63 2.22 5.96 -16.72
CA MET A 63 2.08 7.09 -17.63
C MET A 63 1.83 6.70 -19.08
N GLY A 64 2.39 5.58 -19.55
CA GLY A 64 2.38 5.21 -20.95
C GLY A 64 3.31 6.09 -21.81
N MET A 65 4.41 6.55 -21.22
CA MET A 65 5.37 7.47 -21.84
C MET A 65 5.91 6.94 -23.17
N GLN A 66 6.11 5.63 -23.29
CA GLN A 66 6.58 5.01 -24.53
C GLN A 66 5.59 5.12 -25.70
N TRP A 67 4.35 5.52 -25.43
CA TRP A 67 3.30 5.74 -26.43
C TRP A 67 2.85 7.19 -26.49
N ASP A 68 3.58 8.11 -25.89
CA ASP A 68 3.28 9.54 -25.78
C ASP A 68 1.89 9.86 -25.21
N GLU A 69 1.39 9.00 -24.28
CA GLU A 69 0.03 9.15 -23.75
C GLU A 69 -0.03 10.19 -22.63
N ASN A 70 0.98 10.21 -21.76
CA ASN A 70 1.11 11.17 -20.67
C ASN A 70 2.58 11.42 -20.36
N GLN A 71 2.82 12.52 -19.63
CA GLN A 71 4.14 12.89 -19.14
C GLN A 71 4.14 12.93 -17.60
N PRO A 72 5.29 12.85 -16.92
CA PRO A 72 5.37 12.91 -15.47
C PRO A 72 4.68 14.14 -14.86
N GLU A 73 4.73 15.27 -15.55
CA GLU A 73 4.07 16.53 -15.16
C GLU A 73 2.55 16.40 -15.07
N ASP A 74 1.94 15.53 -15.86
CA ASP A 74 0.50 15.27 -15.78
C ASP A 74 0.13 14.61 -14.46
N HIS A 75 0.98 13.72 -13.96
CA HIS A 75 0.78 13.12 -12.65
C HIS A 75 0.98 14.12 -11.52
N VAL A 76 1.99 14.99 -11.63
CA VAL A 76 2.21 16.06 -10.65
C VAL A 76 0.98 16.97 -10.55
N ARG A 77 0.44 17.38 -11.71
CA ARG A 77 -0.77 18.21 -11.77
C ARG A 77 -1.98 17.50 -11.17
N TYR A 78 -2.15 16.21 -11.47
CA TYR A 78 -3.18 15.40 -10.85
C TYR A 78 -3.03 15.33 -9.32
N ALA A 79 -1.83 15.02 -8.82
CA ALA A 79 -1.57 14.92 -7.39
C ALA A 79 -1.78 16.25 -6.67
N ARG A 80 -1.36 17.37 -7.29
CA ARG A 80 -1.61 18.73 -6.77
C ARG A 80 -3.10 18.97 -6.60
N ASN A 81 -3.89 18.65 -7.61
CA ASN A 81 -5.33 18.87 -7.58
C ASN A 81 -6.03 17.95 -6.57
N ASP A 82 -5.70 16.65 -6.56
CA ASP A 82 -6.33 15.69 -5.65
C ASP A 82 -6.00 15.94 -4.18
N LEU A 83 -4.83 16.46 -3.89
CA LEU A 83 -4.36 16.81 -2.55
C LEU A 83 -4.51 18.33 -2.24
N MET A 84 -5.16 19.09 -3.12
CA MET A 84 -5.39 20.52 -2.94
C MET A 84 -4.12 21.31 -2.58
N GLY A 85 -3.03 21.05 -3.28
CA GLY A 85 -1.73 21.68 -3.10
C GLY A 85 -0.85 21.09 -1.98
N LEU A 86 -1.37 20.20 -1.16
CA LEU A 86 -0.60 19.57 -0.06
C LEU A 86 0.23 18.40 -0.59
N VAL A 87 1.16 18.68 -1.49
CA VAL A 87 2.01 17.66 -2.14
C VAL A 87 3.44 18.16 -2.33
N ARG A 88 4.39 17.26 -2.19
CA ARG A 88 5.78 17.45 -2.63
C ARG A 88 5.87 17.10 -4.11
N GLU A 89 5.75 18.12 -4.95
CA GLU A 89 5.70 17.94 -6.41
C GLU A 89 6.99 17.36 -6.99
N ASP A 90 8.12 17.69 -6.42
CA ASP A 90 9.41 17.12 -6.77
C ASP A 90 9.44 15.59 -6.55
N LEU A 91 8.90 15.11 -5.44
CA LEU A 91 8.80 13.67 -5.16
C LEU A 91 7.75 12.98 -6.03
N ALA A 92 6.62 13.64 -6.29
CA ALA A 92 5.58 13.13 -7.19
C ALA A 92 6.11 12.99 -8.62
N TYR A 93 6.89 13.96 -9.09
CA TYR A 93 7.55 13.94 -10.38
C TYR A 93 8.58 12.80 -10.47
N ASP A 94 9.45 12.71 -9.46
CA ASP A 94 10.49 11.68 -9.42
C ASP A 94 9.89 10.26 -9.42
N MET A 95 8.80 10.05 -8.69
CA MET A 95 8.04 8.79 -8.74
C MET A 95 7.46 8.54 -10.14
N ALA A 96 6.78 9.51 -10.71
CA ALA A 96 6.06 9.35 -11.97
C ALA A 96 6.98 8.98 -13.15
N ARG A 97 8.17 9.58 -13.23
CA ARG A 97 9.14 9.28 -14.29
C ARG A 97 9.74 7.87 -14.24
N HIS A 98 9.57 7.14 -13.12
CA HIS A 98 10.12 5.80 -12.93
C HIS A 98 9.08 4.68 -12.90
N VAL A 99 7.78 5.00 -12.82
CA VAL A 99 6.74 3.96 -12.70
C VAL A 99 6.66 3.09 -13.94
N ASP A 100 6.73 3.68 -15.13
CA ASP A 100 6.62 2.93 -16.38
C ASP A 100 7.72 1.88 -16.52
N SER A 101 8.98 2.26 -16.30
CA SER A 101 10.11 1.33 -16.34
C SER A 101 10.00 0.23 -15.27
N THR A 102 9.47 0.57 -14.10
CA THR A 102 9.24 -0.39 -13.03
C THR A 102 8.16 -1.41 -13.40
N VAL A 103 7.06 -0.96 -14.03
CA VAL A 103 5.98 -1.86 -14.49
C VAL A 103 6.49 -2.79 -15.59
N HIS A 104 7.30 -2.30 -16.53
CA HIS A 104 7.91 -3.13 -17.56
C HIS A 104 8.83 -4.19 -16.96
N MET A 105 9.61 -3.83 -15.95
CA MET A 105 10.45 -4.77 -15.21
C MET A 105 9.63 -5.85 -14.49
N PHE A 106 8.49 -5.50 -13.90
CA PHE A 106 7.59 -6.49 -13.30
C PHE A 106 7.01 -7.46 -14.32
N ASP A 107 6.69 -6.98 -15.52
CA ASP A 107 6.26 -7.81 -16.65
C ASP A 107 7.36 -8.81 -17.05
N GLU A 108 8.60 -8.35 -17.16
CA GLU A 108 9.77 -9.21 -17.40
C GLU A 108 9.99 -10.27 -16.30
N TRP A 109 9.66 -9.95 -15.06
CA TRP A 109 9.71 -10.90 -13.94
C TRP A 109 8.53 -11.89 -13.93
N GLY A 110 7.59 -11.73 -14.85
CA GLY A 110 6.44 -12.62 -15.00
C GLY A 110 5.21 -12.21 -14.20
N LEU A 111 5.09 -10.94 -13.81
CA LEU A 111 3.83 -10.44 -13.26
C LEU A 111 2.76 -10.50 -14.35
N PRO A 112 1.62 -11.18 -14.12
CA PRO A 112 0.54 -11.20 -15.08
C PRO A 112 -0.11 -9.83 -15.19
N ILE A 113 0.20 -9.11 -16.28
CA ILE A 113 -0.38 -7.81 -16.61
C ILE A 113 -1.38 -8.00 -17.74
N MET A 114 -2.59 -7.50 -17.55
CA MET A 114 -3.62 -7.57 -18.59
C MET A 114 -3.23 -6.70 -19.78
N ARG A 115 -3.45 -7.24 -20.99
CA ARG A 115 -3.14 -6.56 -22.25
C ARG A 115 -4.38 -6.45 -23.11
N ASP A 116 -4.49 -5.34 -23.79
CA ASP A 116 -5.43 -5.16 -24.89
C ASP A 116 -5.05 -6.09 -26.03
N LYS A 117 -6.03 -6.86 -26.55
CA LYS A 117 -5.78 -7.91 -27.54
C LYS A 117 -5.46 -7.37 -28.94
N GLU A 118 -5.92 -6.15 -29.25
CA GLU A 118 -5.73 -5.54 -30.56
C GLU A 118 -4.41 -4.79 -30.65
N THR A 119 -4.11 -4.02 -29.61
CA THR A 119 -2.93 -3.14 -29.60
C THR A 119 -1.71 -3.75 -28.90
N GLY A 120 -1.91 -4.79 -28.09
CA GLY A 120 -0.86 -5.40 -27.25
C GLY A 120 -0.41 -4.52 -26.09
N ARG A 121 -0.98 -3.32 -25.93
CA ARG A 121 -0.67 -2.40 -24.83
C ARG A 121 -1.27 -2.91 -23.52
N TYR A 122 -0.74 -2.41 -22.39
CA TYR A 122 -1.32 -2.73 -21.10
C TYR A 122 -2.75 -2.19 -21.00
N GLN A 123 -3.66 -3.04 -20.56
CA GLN A 123 -5.04 -2.64 -20.28
C GLN A 123 -5.07 -1.71 -19.07
N ARG A 124 -5.73 -0.58 -19.21
CA ARG A 124 -5.85 0.41 -18.15
C ARG A 124 -7.30 0.66 -17.79
N GLU A 125 -7.51 0.85 -16.49
CA GLU A 125 -8.74 1.41 -15.94
C GLU A 125 -8.49 2.88 -15.58
N GLY A 126 -9.36 3.75 -16.09
CA GLY A 126 -9.13 5.19 -15.97
C GLY A 126 -7.84 5.64 -16.67
N LYS A 127 -7.25 6.72 -16.16
CA LYS A 127 -6.09 7.34 -16.81
C LYS A 127 -4.74 6.69 -16.44
N TRP A 128 -4.64 6.17 -15.21
CA TRP A 128 -3.35 5.88 -14.58
C TRP A 128 -3.14 4.42 -14.12
N GLN A 129 -4.15 3.56 -14.18
CA GLN A 129 -4.08 2.25 -13.56
C GLN A 129 -3.88 1.15 -14.59
N VAL A 130 -2.80 0.39 -14.44
CA VAL A 130 -2.54 -0.83 -15.22
C VAL A 130 -3.14 -2.02 -14.47
N MET A 131 -3.91 -2.85 -15.17
CA MET A 131 -4.61 -4.00 -14.61
C MET A 131 -3.69 -5.20 -14.48
N ILE A 132 -3.69 -5.84 -13.31
CA ILE A 132 -2.84 -6.99 -13.00
C ILE A 132 -3.60 -8.09 -12.25
N HIS A 133 -3.04 -9.31 -12.26
CA HIS A 133 -3.42 -10.38 -11.35
C HIS A 133 -2.57 -10.27 -10.08
N GLY A 134 -3.11 -9.63 -9.06
CA GLY A 134 -2.34 -9.14 -7.92
C GLY A 134 -1.95 -10.16 -6.87
N GLU A 135 -2.51 -11.38 -6.88
CA GLU A 135 -2.18 -12.42 -5.91
C GLU A 135 -0.73 -12.94 -6.04
N SER A 136 -0.18 -12.89 -7.24
CA SER A 136 1.22 -13.28 -7.51
C SER A 136 2.21 -12.11 -7.38
N TYR A 137 1.74 -10.90 -7.27
CA TYR A 137 2.57 -9.69 -7.29
C TYR A 137 3.64 -9.71 -6.18
N LYS A 138 3.22 -9.92 -4.93
CA LYS A 138 4.16 -9.90 -3.81
C LYS A 138 5.21 -11.02 -3.88
N PRO A 139 4.88 -12.29 -4.15
CA PRO A 139 5.87 -13.33 -4.36
C PRO A 139 6.90 -13.02 -5.46
N ILE A 140 6.46 -12.47 -6.59
CA ILE A 140 7.33 -12.12 -7.72
C ILE A 140 8.37 -11.07 -7.31
N VAL A 141 7.94 -9.96 -6.70
CA VAL A 141 8.87 -8.91 -6.27
C VAL A 141 9.75 -9.36 -5.09
N ALA A 142 9.24 -10.24 -4.23
CA ALA A 142 10.03 -10.82 -3.15
C ALA A 142 11.15 -11.73 -3.69
N GLU A 143 10.88 -12.49 -4.74
CA GLU A 143 11.88 -13.34 -5.39
C GLU A 143 13.00 -12.50 -6.00
N ALA A 144 12.68 -11.37 -6.64
CA ALA A 144 13.68 -10.43 -7.14
C ALA A 144 14.57 -9.88 -6.01
N ALA A 145 13.96 -9.52 -4.88
CA ALA A 145 14.71 -9.06 -3.70
C ALA A 145 15.60 -10.16 -3.11
N LYS A 146 15.13 -11.42 -3.05
CA LYS A 146 15.92 -12.56 -2.57
C LYS A 146 17.17 -12.82 -3.44
N LYS A 147 17.04 -12.63 -4.74
CA LYS A 147 18.18 -12.75 -5.67
C LYS A 147 19.17 -11.60 -5.55
N SER A 148 18.72 -10.44 -5.05
CA SER A 148 19.51 -9.22 -4.97
C SER A 148 20.20 -9.01 -3.61
N ALA A 149 19.58 -9.46 -2.51
CA ALA A 149 20.16 -9.34 -1.18
C ALA A 149 21.23 -10.40 -0.91
N ASP A 150 22.25 -10.04 -0.14
CA ASP A 150 23.18 -11.03 0.43
C ASP A 150 22.53 -11.81 1.56
N LYS A 151 21.62 -11.16 2.30
CA LYS A 151 20.90 -11.80 3.39
C LYS A 151 19.54 -11.15 3.65
N ILE A 152 18.56 -12.00 3.91
CA ILE A 152 17.22 -11.59 4.33
C ILE A 152 16.94 -12.18 5.70
N TYR A 153 16.59 -11.32 6.64
CA TYR A 153 16.14 -11.69 7.96
C TYR A 153 14.62 -11.52 8.06
N ASN A 154 13.91 -12.63 8.14
CA ASN A 154 12.48 -12.62 8.46
C ASN A 154 12.25 -12.67 9.96
N ARG A 155 11.10 -12.19 10.41
CA ARG A 155 10.66 -12.21 11.82
C ARG A 155 11.48 -11.31 12.74
N ILE A 156 12.10 -10.27 12.20
CA ILE A 156 12.86 -9.30 13.01
C ILE A 156 12.09 -7.98 13.06
N MET A 157 11.63 -7.64 14.25
CA MET A 157 11.06 -6.32 14.53
C MET A 157 12.19 -5.36 14.89
N ILE A 158 12.43 -4.37 14.05
CA ILE A 158 13.35 -3.28 14.35
C ILE A 158 12.66 -2.30 15.30
N THR A 159 13.33 -1.98 16.38
CA THR A 159 12.80 -1.10 17.46
C THR A 159 13.49 0.25 17.51
N HIS A 160 14.76 0.34 17.14
CA HIS A 160 15.53 1.59 17.18
C HIS A 160 16.53 1.66 16.03
N LEU A 161 16.75 2.87 15.53
CA LEU A 161 17.94 3.20 14.75
C LEU A 161 19.09 3.54 15.71
N LEU A 162 20.30 3.14 15.32
CA LEU A 162 21.52 3.43 16.08
C LEU A 162 22.21 4.64 15.48
N MET A 163 22.49 5.63 16.31
CA MET A 163 23.27 6.79 15.89
C MET A 163 24.77 6.47 15.98
N ASP A 164 25.54 7.02 15.06
CA ASP A 164 27.01 6.91 15.07
C ASP A 164 27.60 7.93 16.07
N GLU A 165 28.20 7.46 17.14
CA GLU A 165 28.79 8.35 18.16
C GLU A 165 29.90 9.26 17.63
N GLY A 166 30.58 8.83 16.56
CA GLY A 166 31.68 9.60 15.95
C GLY A 166 31.24 10.63 14.90
N LYS A 167 29.94 10.69 14.54
CA LYS A 167 29.45 11.55 13.46
C LYS A 167 28.07 12.11 13.76
N GLU A 168 28.00 13.41 13.82
CA GLU A 168 26.74 14.12 14.00
C GLU A 168 25.72 13.75 12.91
N ASN A 169 24.47 13.56 13.28
CA ASN A 169 23.34 13.28 12.39
C ASN A 169 23.50 12.05 11.47
N ARG A 170 24.28 11.06 11.89
CA ARG A 170 24.48 9.85 11.12
C ARG A 170 23.86 8.64 11.81
N VAL A 171 23.01 7.90 11.07
CA VAL A 171 22.56 6.57 11.47
C VAL A 171 23.63 5.54 11.09
N GLY A 172 24.12 4.78 12.07
CA GLY A 172 25.14 3.74 11.90
C GLY A 172 24.59 2.32 11.89
N GLY A 173 23.26 2.14 12.02
CA GLY A 173 22.66 0.82 12.02
C GLY A 173 21.27 0.79 12.67
N ALA A 174 20.87 -0.39 13.12
CA ALA A 174 19.59 -0.60 13.79
C ALA A 174 19.67 -1.77 14.77
N VAL A 175 18.75 -1.80 15.74
CA VAL A 175 18.54 -2.93 16.65
C VAL A 175 17.09 -3.38 16.64
N GLY A 176 16.92 -4.66 16.89
CA GLY A 176 15.61 -5.27 17.01
C GLY A 176 15.69 -6.65 17.63
N PHE A 177 14.61 -7.37 17.57
CA PHE A 177 14.55 -8.74 18.09
C PHE A 177 13.75 -9.65 17.16
N ASN A 178 14.08 -10.92 17.20
CA ASN A 178 13.32 -11.94 16.52
C ASN A 178 12.03 -12.24 17.29
N MET A 179 10.90 -12.06 16.68
CA MET A 179 9.58 -12.16 17.30
C MET A 179 9.23 -13.60 17.72
N ARG A 180 9.92 -14.63 17.19
CA ARG A 180 9.69 -16.04 17.56
C ARG A 180 10.68 -16.55 18.60
N THR A 181 11.95 -16.20 18.46
CA THR A 181 13.01 -16.71 19.32
C THR A 181 13.36 -15.79 20.47
N GLY A 182 12.97 -14.50 20.38
CA GLY A 182 13.36 -13.45 21.33
C GLY A 182 14.82 -13.01 21.19
N ASN A 183 15.60 -13.57 20.28
CA ASN A 183 16.99 -13.19 20.09
C ASN A 183 17.11 -11.74 19.66
N TYR A 184 18.05 -11.01 20.24
CA TYR A 184 18.38 -9.65 19.85
C TYR A 184 19.23 -9.65 18.57
N HIS A 185 18.99 -8.65 17.72
CA HIS A 185 19.76 -8.43 16.50
C HIS A 185 20.30 -7.01 16.49
N VAL A 186 21.59 -6.88 16.25
CA VAL A 186 22.30 -5.62 16.09
C VAL A 186 22.88 -5.57 14.68
N PHE A 187 22.37 -4.66 13.88
CA PHE A 187 22.84 -4.44 12.53
C PHE A 187 23.70 -3.18 12.49
N LYS A 188 24.94 -3.30 12.06
CA LYS A 188 25.81 -2.18 11.77
C LYS A 188 25.81 -1.93 10.27
N ALA A 189 25.54 -0.70 9.86
CA ALA A 189 25.37 -0.37 8.45
C ALA A 189 26.03 0.98 8.09
N LYS A 190 26.50 1.10 6.85
CA LYS A 190 26.99 2.36 6.30
C LYS A 190 25.84 3.28 5.88
N ALA A 191 24.75 2.69 5.39
CA ALA A 191 23.51 3.36 5.04
C ALA A 191 22.30 2.54 5.49
N VAL A 192 21.20 3.21 5.89
CA VAL A 192 19.96 2.59 6.31
C VAL A 192 18.79 3.16 5.52
N ILE A 193 18.00 2.28 4.91
CA ILE A 193 16.76 2.62 4.21
C ILE A 193 15.60 2.10 5.05
N VAL A 194 14.71 3.00 5.48
CA VAL A 194 13.51 2.65 6.23
C VAL A 194 12.32 2.57 5.28
N ALA A 195 11.81 1.37 5.04
CA ALA A 195 10.72 1.04 4.13
C ALA A 195 9.60 0.26 4.85
N ALA A 196 9.35 0.59 6.13
CA ALA A 196 8.49 -0.16 7.04
C ALA A 196 6.98 0.13 6.89
N GLY A 197 6.56 0.70 5.78
CA GLY A 197 5.15 0.93 5.42
C GLY A 197 4.50 2.09 6.16
N GLY A 198 3.17 2.09 6.20
CA GLY A 198 2.38 3.17 6.76
C GLY A 198 2.06 3.01 8.24
N ALA A 199 0.95 3.67 8.64
CA ALA A 199 0.49 3.74 10.02
C ALA A 199 -1.01 3.45 10.14
N SER A 200 -1.48 2.40 9.46
CA SER A 200 -2.90 2.04 9.44
C SER A 200 -3.45 1.63 10.79
N HIS A 201 -2.58 1.18 11.69
CA HIS A 201 -2.97 0.58 12.97
C HIS A 201 -2.73 1.43 14.22
N ILE A 202 -2.34 2.69 14.07
CA ILE A 202 -2.15 3.60 15.21
C ILE A 202 -3.44 4.35 15.60
N PHE A 203 -4.46 4.32 14.74
CA PHE A 203 -5.70 5.05 14.98
C PHE A 203 -6.74 4.11 15.60
N LYS A 204 -7.29 4.54 16.73
CA LYS A 204 -8.38 3.83 17.39
C LYS A 204 -9.63 3.88 16.50
N PRO A 205 -10.25 2.75 16.14
CA PRO A 205 -11.52 2.72 15.44
C PRO A 205 -12.60 3.44 16.24
N ARG A 206 -13.50 4.14 15.55
CA ARG A 206 -14.63 4.83 16.21
C ARG A 206 -15.81 3.91 16.46
N ALA A 207 -16.00 2.90 15.61
CA ALA A 207 -17.13 1.99 15.71
C ALA A 207 -16.80 0.78 16.58
N VAL A 208 -17.78 0.38 17.40
CA VAL A 208 -17.71 -0.85 18.18
C VAL A 208 -17.64 -2.06 17.23
N GLY A 209 -16.72 -2.98 17.50
CA GLY A 209 -16.48 -4.14 16.64
C GLY A 209 -15.54 -3.88 15.47
N GLU A 210 -15.07 -2.66 15.26
CA GLU A 210 -13.97 -2.35 14.38
C GLU A 210 -12.66 -2.59 15.12
N GLY A 211 -12.15 -3.78 15.05
CA GLY A 211 -10.89 -4.17 15.66
C GLY A 211 -9.79 -4.40 14.64
N MET A 212 -8.67 -4.89 15.14
CA MET A 212 -7.62 -5.51 14.34
C MET A 212 -8.24 -6.55 13.40
N GLY A 213 -7.79 -6.59 12.16
CA GLY A 213 -8.35 -7.45 11.13
C GLY A 213 -9.48 -6.84 10.29
N ARG A 214 -9.98 -5.64 10.62
CA ARG A 214 -10.91 -4.89 9.77
C ARG A 214 -10.30 -3.67 9.09
N THR A 215 -9.00 -3.48 9.24
CA THR A 215 -8.25 -2.48 8.46
C THR A 215 -7.87 -3.07 7.10
N TRP A 216 -8.07 -2.31 6.06
CA TRP A 216 -7.81 -2.78 4.70
C TRP A 216 -6.31 -2.99 4.41
N TYR A 217 -5.43 -2.24 5.02
CA TYR A 217 -3.99 -2.42 4.87
C TYR A 217 -3.45 -3.47 5.82
N ALA A 218 -2.18 -3.84 5.59
CA ALA A 218 -1.47 -4.72 6.50
C ALA A 218 -1.68 -4.27 7.95
N PRO A 219 -2.36 -5.07 8.77
CA PRO A 219 -2.74 -4.65 10.14
C PRO A 219 -1.53 -4.39 11.04
N TRP A 220 -0.37 -4.81 10.62
CA TRP A 220 0.91 -4.67 11.32
C TRP A 220 1.68 -3.40 10.95
N SER A 221 1.13 -2.56 10.06
CA SER A 221 1.67 -1.24 9.75
C SER A 221 1.35 -0.27 10.88
N ASN A 222 2.21 -0.25 11.88
CA ASN A 222 2.04 0.43 13.16
C ASN A 222 2.82 1.76 13.28
N GLY A 223 3.23 2.34 12.16
CA GLY A 223 3.90 3.65 12.13
C GLY A 223 5.41 3.61 12.38
N SER A 224 6.05 2.44 12.37
CA SER A 224 7.51 2.36 12.56
C SER A 224 8.30 3.15 11.52
N ALA A 225 7.77 3.28 10.26
CA ALA A 225 8.40 4.10 9.22
C ALA A 225 8.41 5.60 9.54
N TYR A 226 7.58 6.06 10.45
CA TYR A 226 7.60 7.44 10.95
C TYR A 226 8.38 7.53 12.26
N ALA A 227 8.09 6.65 13.20
CA ALA A 227 8.67 6.72 14.54
C ALA A 227 10.20 6.55 14.54
N LEU A 228 10.74 5.61 13.78
CA LEU A 228 12.17 5.34 13.74
C LEU A 228 12.98 6.53 13.18
N PRO A 229 12.63 7.11 12.00
CA PRO A 229 13.34 8.27 11.49
C PRO A 229 13.16 9.52 12.36
N ILE A 230 11.96 9.77 12.90
CA ILE A 230 11.71 10.92 13.80
C ILE A 230 12.60 10.83 15.03
N ALA A 231 12.68 9.66 15.66
CA ALA A 231 13.54 9.44 16.83
C ALA A 231 15.04 9.63 16.52
N ALA A 232 15.45 9.40 15.25
CA ALA A 232 16.80 9.65 14.74
C ALA A 232 17.02 11.08 14.27
N GLY A 233 16.05 11.98 14.40
CA GLY A 233 16.18 13.40 14.03
C GLY A 233 15.93 13.69 12.55
N ALA A 234 15.36 12.78 11.78
CA ALA A 234 15.04 13.00 10.38
C ALA A 234 13.94 14.05 10.20
N LYS A 235 14.06 14.85 9.14
CA LYS A 235 13.00 15.75 8.72
C LYS A 235 11.93 14.96 7.98
N MET A 236 10.67 15.18 8.37
CA MET A 236 9.51 14.55 7.74
C MET A 236 8.79 15.55 6.85
N THR A 237 8.12 15.06 5.81
CA THR A 237 7.28 15.86 4.92
C THR A 237 5.91 15.23 4.76
N GLN A 238 4.91 16.02 4.41
CA GLN A 238 3.52 15.61 4.16
C GLN A 238 2.85 14.89 5.35
N MET A 239 3.28 15.19 6.58
CA MET A 239 2.72 14.59 7.80
C MET A 239 1.29 15.08 8.10
N GLU A 240 0.86 16.17 7.50
CA GLU A 240 -0.51 16.68 7.50
C GLU A 240 -1.45 15.83 6.68
N ASN A 241 -0.95 15.09 5.69
CA ASN A 241 -1.76 14.22 4.85
C ASN A 241 -2.11 12.93 5.57
N ARG A 242 -3.39 12.72 5.78
CA ARG A 242 -3.93 11.49 6.33
C ARG A 242 -4.98 10.92 5.40
N ILE A 243 -4.67 9.77 4.81
CA ILE A 243 -5.60 9.05 3.95
C ILE A 243 -6.29 7.96 4.76
N VAL A 244 -7.60 8.07 4.87
CA VAL A 244 -8.46 7.03 5.44
C VAL A 244 -9.38 6.53 4.33
N LEU A 245 -9.20 5.29 3.94
CA LEU A 245 -10.00 4.70 2.88
C LEU A 245 -11.41 4.37 3.36
N THR A 246 -12.39 4.67 2.51
CA THR A 246 -13.76 4.20 2.71
C THR A 246 -13.81 2.69 2.51
N ARG A 247 -14.53 2.00 3.39
CA ARG A 247 -14.71 0.54 3.35
C ARG A 247 -16.14 0.16 3.72
N PHE A 248 -16.52 -1.05 3.38
CA PHE A 248 -17.79 -1.59 3.83
C PHE A 248 -17.79 -1.79 5.34
N LYS A 249 -18.94 -1.54 5.97
CA LYS A 249 -19.09 -1.59 7.43
C LYS A 249 -18.60 -2.91 8.03
N ASP A 250 -18.93 -4.04 7.43
CA ASP A 250 -18.60 -5.36 7.96
C ASP A 250 -17.76 -6.20 6.96
N GLY A 251 -17.08 -5.53 6.04
CA GLY A 251 -16.27 -6.15 4.99
C GLY A 251 -14.81 -5.73 5.01
N TYR A 252 -13.99 -6.51 4.32
CA TYR A 252 -12.55 -6.28 4.16
C TYR A 252 -12.15 -5.82 2.76
N GLY A 253 -13.07 -5.80 1.81
CA GLY A 253 -12.76 -5.54 0.42
C GLY A 253 -12.30 -4.11 0.15
N PRO A 254 -11.48 -3.91 -0.90
CA PRO A 254 -11.11 -2.60 -1.38
C PRO A 254 -12.30 -1.93 -2.06
N VAL A 255 -13.01 -1.06 -1.34
CA VAL A 255 -14.21 -0.36 -1.85
C VAL A 255 -13.92 0.37 -3.16
N GLY A 256 -12.72 0.98 -3.28
CA GLY A 256 -12.31 1.68 -4.50
C GLY A 256 -12.31 0.81 -5.75
N ALA A 257 -11.96 -0.47 -5.63
CA ALA A 257 -12.01 -1.41 -6.75
C ALA A 257 -13.44 -1.60 -7.29
N TYR A 258 -14.42 -1.71 -6.39
CA TYR A 258 -15.82 -1.85 -6.80
C TYR A 258 -16.34 -0.58 -7.50
N PHE A 259 -15.92 0.61 -7.06
CA PHE A 259 -16.28 1.85 -7.75
C PHE A 259 -15.70 1.92 -9.16
N LEU A 260 -14.48 1.45 -9.36
CA LEU A 260 -13.82 1.48 -10.67
C LEU A 260 -14.38 0.39 -11.60
N HIS A 261 -14.40 -0.86 -11.15
CA HIS A 261 -14.81 -1.98 -12.02
C HIS A 261 -16.29 -2.03 -12.28
N LEU A 262 -17.10 -1.71 -11.26
CA LEU A 262 -18.55 -1.82 -11.36
C LEU A 262 -19.22 -0.49 -11.68
N LYS A 263 -18.45 0.60 -11.84
CA LYS A 263 -18.99 1.96 -12.07
C LYS A 263 -20.16 2.30 -11.17
N THR A 264 -20.06 1.89 -9.91
CA THR A 264 -21.11 2.06 -8.91
C THR A 264 -21.21 3.51 -8.49
N TYR A 265 -22.32 3.89 -7.95
CA TYR A 265 -22.53 5.18 -7.30
C TYR A 265 -23.03 4.99 -5.88
N THR A 266 -23.01 6.07 -5.10
CA THR A 266 -23.46 6.05 -3.71
C THR A 266 -24.85 6.60 -3.55
N GLN A 267 -25.62 6.00 -2.62
CA GLN A 267 -26.93 6.50 -2.17
C GLN A 267 -26.93 6.64 -0.67
N ASN A 268 -27.66 7.66 -0.20
CA ASN A 268 -27.99 7.80 1.23
C ASN A 268 -29.09 6.81 1.66
N GLY A 269 -29.42 6.80 2.94
CA GLY A 269 -30.46 5.94 3.51
C GLY A 269 -31.87 6.20 2.97
N ASN A 270 -32.11 7.34 2.31
CA ASN A 270 -33.35 7.70 1.66
C ASN A 270 -33.41 7.29 0.18
N GLY A 271 -32.36 6.69 -0.35
CA GLY A 271 -32.25 6.31 -1.76
C GLY A 271 -31.82 7.43 -2.70
N GLU A 272 -31.34 8.56 -2.17
CA GLU A 272 -30.90 9.72 -2.95
C GLU A 272 -29.39 9.63 -3.28
N ASN A 273 -28.97 10.00 -4.48
CA ASN A 273 -27.57 10.19 -4.82
C ASN A 273 -27.06 11.48 -4.13
N TYR A 274 -26.45 11.32 -2.98
CA TYR A 274 -25.99 12.45 -2.17
C TYR A 274 -24.77 13.16 -2.78
N GLU A 275 -23.99 12.49 -3.64
CA GLU A 275 -22.83 13.11 -4.29
C GLU A 275 -23.27 14.24 -5.22
N GLN A 276 -24.38 14.06 -5.94
CA GLN A 276 -24.96 15.13 -6.76
C GLN A 276 -25.46 16.30 -5.93
N LYS A 277 -26.07 16.02 -4.78
CA LYS A 277 -26.55 17.05 -3.83
C LYS A 277 -25.40 17.93 -3.34
N TRP A 278 -24.27 17.32 -3.00
CA TRP A 278 -23.09 18.02 -2.47
C TRP A 278 -22.13 18.53 -3.57
N TYR A 279 -22.35 18.17 -4.82
CA TYR A 279 -21.43 18.46 -5.92
C TYR A 279 -21.17 19.97 -6.10
N GLU A 280 -22.21 20.80 -6.13
CA GLU A 280 -22.06 22.25 -6.35
C GLU A 280 -21.36 22.95 -5.19
N ASP A 281 -21.64 22.52 -3.96
CA ASP A 281 -20.97 23.09 -2.79
C ASP A 281 -19.51 22.64 -2.71
N THR A 282 -19.25 21.38 -3.01
CA THR A 282 -17.89 20.83 -3.06
C THR A 282 -17.07 21.49 -4.17
N LYS A 283 -17.68 21.75 -5.33
CA LYS A 283 -17.05 22.44 -6.45
C LYS A 283 -16.58 23.85 -6.10
N LYS A 284 -17.33 24.57 -5.28
CA LYS A 284 -16.92 25.90 -4.76
C LYS A 284 -15.67 25.82 -3.88
N LEU A 285 -15.50 24.72 -3.14
CA LEU A 285 -14.35 24.51 -2.28
C LEU A 285 -13.08 24.12 -3.04
N VAL A 286 -13.22 23.54 -4.23
CA VAL A 286 -12.08 23.06 -5.05
C VAL A 286 -11.29 24.23 -5.65
N GLY A 287 -11.97 25.31 -6.07
CA GLY A 287 -11.31 26.48 -6.66
C GLY A 287 -10.42 26.13 -7.85
N GLU A 288 -9.16 26.50 -7.79
CA GLU A 288 -8.15 26.26 -8.82
C GLU A 288 -7.73 24.79 -9.02
N TYR A 289 -8.07 23.92 -8.07
CA TYR A 289 -7.67 22.50 -8.11
C TYR A 289 -8.62 21.59 -8.89
N ILE A 290 -9.55 22.17 -9.67
CA ILE A 290 -10.58 21.40 -10.39
C ILE A 290 -10.10 20.78 -11.73
N ASP A 291 -8.96 21.20 -12.26
CA ASP A 291 -8.54 20.95 -13.65
C ASP A 291 -8.51 19.49 -14.08
N HIS A 292 -8.22 18.56 -13.19
CA HIS A 292 -8.05 17.14 -13.53
C HIS A 292 -9.00 16.20 -12.82
N THR A 293 -9.52 16.61 -11.70
CA THR A 293 -10.44 15.83 -10.89
C THR A 293 -11.64 16.71 -10.61
N PRO A 294 -12.85 16.35 -11.03
CA PRO A 294 -14.06 17.16 -10.78
C PRO A 294 -14.22 17.49 -9.30
N VAL A 295 -13.87 16.52 -8.44
CA VAL A 295 -13.86 16.67 -6.97
C VAL A 295 -12.67 15.92 -6.41
N PRO A 296 -11.75 16.57 -5.71
CA PRO A 296 -10.66 15.90 -5.00
C PRO A 296 -11.16 14.81 -4.06
N THR A 297 -10.44 13.71 -3.96
CA THR A 297 -10.83 12.53 -3.17
C THR A 297 -11.11 12.87 -1.71
N CYS A 298 -10.34 13.79 -1.12
CA CYS A 298 -10.56 14.27 0.26
C CYS A 298 -11.93 14.94 0.44
N LEU A 299 -12.40 15.68 -0.55
CA LEU A 299 -13.70 16.36 -0.50
C LEU A 299 -14.88 15.40 -0.73
N ARG A 300 -14.70 14.35 -1.52
CA ARG A 300 -15.69 13.25 -1.61
C ARG A 300 -15.89 12.57 -0.26
N ASN A 301 -14.80 12.27 0.43
CA ASN A 301 -14.88 11.72 1.79
C ASN A 301 -15.51 12.71 2.78
N HIS A 302 -15.28 14.00 2.61
CA HIS A 302 -15.93 15.04 3.41
C HIS A 302 -17.44 15.07 3.16
N ALA A 303 -17.88 15.08 1.91
CA ALA A 303 -19.29 15.00 1.55
C ALA A 303 -19.99 13.78 2.14
N PHE A 304 -19.33 12.61 2.09
CA PHE A 304 -19.81 11.39 2.74
C PHE A 304 -20.06 11.60 4.25
N ILE A 305 -19.11 12.20 4.95
CA ILE A 305 -19.23 12.44 6.40
C ILE A 305 -20.33 13.45 6.70
N GLU A 306 -20.44 14.51 5.93
CA GLU A 306 -21.47 15.55 6.12
C GLU A 306 -22.88 14.99 5.86
N GLU A 307 -23.04 14.13 4.83
CA GLU A 307 -24.31 13.46 4.59
C GLU A 307 -24.73 12.56 5.77
N VAL A 308 -23.79 11.80 6.33
CA VAL A 308 -24.06 10.98 7.53
C VAL A 308 -24.42 11.85 8.73
N LYS A 309 -23.73 12.98 8.94
CA LYS A 309 -24.05 13.93 10.03
C LYS A 309 -25.42 14.58 9.85
N ALA A 310 -25.82 14.84 8.61
CA ALA A 310 -27.14 15.39 8.28
C ALA A 310 -28.29 14.37 8.44
N GLY A 311 -27.99 13.14 8.85
CA GLY A 311 -28.99 12.09 9.05
C GLY A 311 -29.26 11.22 7.82
N GLY A 312 -28.51 11.41 6.73
CA GLY A 312 -28.65 10.65 5.49
C GLY A 312 -28.03 9.23 5.55
N GLY A 313 -27.46 8.83 6.68
CA GLY A 313 -26.95 7.44 6.82
C GLY A 313 -28.06 6.39 6.94
N PRO A 314 -27.78 5.11 6.64
CA PRO A 314 -26.52 4.58 6.14
C PRO A 314 -26.26 4.94 4.68
N ILE A 315 -24.99 4.96 4.28
CA ILE A 315 -24.62 5.15 2.88
C ILE A 315 -24.46 3.79 2.22
N HIS A 316 -25.07 3.64 1.07
CA HIS A 316 -25.08 2.43 0.26
C HIS A 316 -24.28 2.61 -1.02
N MET A 317 -23.59 1.56 -1.45
CA MET A 317 -23.04 1.47 -2.80
C MET A 317 -24.07 0.73 -3.66
N VAL A 318 -24.52 1.37 -4.72
CA VAL A 318 -25.51 0.79 -5.63
C VAL A 318 -24.80 0.03 -6.73
N THR A 319 -25.02 -1.27 -6.78
CA THR A 319 -24.38 -2.19 -7.72
C THR A 319 -25.35 -2.78 -8.76
N THR A 320 -26.63 -2.48 -8.68
CA THR A 320 -27.67 -3.10 -9.51
C THR A 320 -27.41 -2.94 -11.01
N GLU A 321 -27.10 -1.74 -11.44
CA GLU A 321 -26.82 -1.46 -12.85
C GLU A 321 -25.43 -1.96 -13.26
N ALA A 322 -24.50 -1.96 -12.32
CA ALA A 322 -23.13 -2.39 -12.54
C ALA A 322 -23.04 -3.87 -12.97
N PHE A 323 -23.88 -4.73 -12.41
CA PHE A 323 -23.94 -6.15 -12.80
C PHE A 323 -24.56 -6.40 -14.17
N GLN A 324 -25.15 -5.39 -14.78
CA GLN A 324 -25.70 -5.42 -16.14
C GLN A 324 -24.76 -4.77 -17.17
N ASP A 325 -23.63 -4.18 -16.73
CA ASP A 325 -22.69 -3.52 -17.64
C ASP A 325 -21.93 -4.56 -18.48
N PRO A 326 -21.97 -4.46 -19.83
CA PRO A 326 -21.15 -5.29 -20.72
C PRO A 326 -19.65 -5.25 -20.44
N HIS A 327 -19.17 -4.24 -19.72
CA HIS A 327 -17.78 -4.13 -19.29
C HIS A 327 -17.38 -5.29 -18.35
N LEU A 328 -18.31 -5.82 -17.53
CA LEU A 328 -18.07 -7.01 -16.73
C LEU A 328 -17.86 -8.26 -17.59
N GLU A 329 -18.52 -8.34 -18.75
CA GLU A 329 -18.28 -9.40 -19.73
C GLU A 329 -16.88 -9.28 -20.35
N THR A 330 -16.39 -8.05 -20.53
CA THR A 330 -15.06 -7.78 -21.09
C THR A 330 -13.94 -8.12 -20.11
N ILE A 331 -14.12 -7.81 -18.83
CA ILE A 331 -13.20 -8.20 -17.75
C ILE A 331 -13.27 -9.72 -17.52
N GLY A 332 -14.43 -10.31 -17.74
CA GLY A 332 -14.75 -11.70 -17.48
C GLY A 332 -15.05 -11.96 -15.99
N TRP A 333 -16.16 -12.63 -15.74
CA TRP A 333 -16.54 -13.05 -14.39
C TRP A 333 -15.46 -13.88 -13.70
N GLU A 334 -14.70 -14.64 -14.47
CA GLU A 334 -13.58 -15.45 -13.98
C GLU A 334 -12.48 -14.58 -13.39
N ASN A 335 -12.14 -13.47 -14.03
CA ASN A 335 -11.13 -12.53 -13.53
C ASN A 335 -11.65 -11.79 -12.29
N PHE A 336 -12.91 -11.39 -12.29
CA PHE A 336 -13.53 -10.73 -11.13
C PHE A 336 -13.58 -11.68 -9.91
N LEU A 337 -14.05 -12.91 -10.10
CA LEU A 337 -14.06 -13.92 -9.05
C LEU A 337 -12.65 -14.30 -8.62
N GLY A 338 -11.72 -14.44 -9.56
CA GLY A 338 -10.31 -14.72 -9.29
C GLY A 338 -9.65 -13.64 -8.44
N MET A 339 -9.90 -12.37 -8.72
CA MET A 339 -9.42 -11.27 -7.89
C MET A 339 -9.99 -11.32 -6.47
N THR A 340 -11.29 -11.55 -6.34
CA THR A 340 -11.95 -11.58 -5.02
C THR A 340 -11.52 -12.79 -4.21
N VAL A 341 -11.50 -13.97 -4.81
CA VAL A 341 -11.05 -15.20 -4.16
C VAL A 341 -9.54 -15.17 -3.92
N GLY A 342 -8.76 -14.70 -4.88
CA GLY A 342 -7.31 -14.54 -4.75
C GLY A 342 -6.94 -13.62 -3.59
N GLN A 343 -7.63 -12.51 -3.42
CA GLN A 343 -7.45 -11.62 -2.27
C GLN A 343 -7.78 -12.31 -0.95
N ALA A 344 -8.86 -13.07 -0.90
CA ALA A 344 -9.24 -13.82 0.30
C ALA A 344 -8.20 -14.90 0.65
N VAL A 345 -7.68 -15.62 -0.35
CA VAL A 345 -6.63 -16.63 -0.16
C VAL A 345 -5.33 -15.98 0.31
N VAL A 346 -4.91 -14.88 -0.31
CA VAL A 346 -3.72 -14.14 0.12
C VAL A 346 -3.86 -13.64 1.54
N TRP A 347 -5.05 -13.18 1.91
CA TRP A 347 -5.34 -12.76 3.28
C TRP A 347 -5.23 -13.90 4.28
N ALA A 348 -5.79 -15.05 3.97
CA ALA A 348 -5.62 -16.25 4.78
C ALA A 348 -4.15 -16.66 4.91
N CYS A 349 -3.39 -16.63 3.80
CA CYS A 349 -1.95 -16.90 3.83
C CYS A 349 -1.18 -15.90 4.71
N LEU A 350 -1.55 -14.61 4.68
CA LEU A 350 -0.96 -13.59 5.56
C LEU A 350 -1.19 -13.89 7.04
N LEU A 351 -2.41 -14.29 7.40
CA LEU A 351 -2.74 -14.68 8.77
C LEU A 351 -1.91 -15.87 9.24
N TYR A 352 -1.75 -16.89 8.40
CA TYR A 352 -0.99 -18.10 8.74
C TYR A 352 0.54 -17.93 8.67
N THR A 353 1.04 -17.03 7.84
CA THR A 353 2.49 -16.84 7.63
C THR A 353 3.07 -15.64 8.34
N SER A 354 2.24 -14.71 8.81
CA SER A 354 2.67 -13.56 9.61
C SER A 354 2.74 -13.93 11.10
N ASP A 355 3.43 -13.13 11.86
CA ASP A 355 3.51 -13.31 13.32
C ASP A 355 2.16 -13.14 14.04
N ALA A 356 1.18 -12.62 13.32
CA ALA A 356 -0.19 -12.57 13.77
C ALA A 356 -0.81 -13.95 13.99
N ALA A 357 -0.37 -14.94 13.24
CA ALA A 357 -0.82 -16.31 13.44
C ALA A 357 -0.30 -16.91 14.75
N ASP A 358 0.78 -16.34 15.28
CA ASP A 358 1.39 -16.77 16.53
C ASP A 358 0.87 -15.98 17.75
N GLU A 359 0.11 -14.92 17.53
CA GLU A 359 -0.66 -14.20 18.55
C GLU A 359 -2.04 -14.86 18.69
N GLU A 360 -2.07 -16.01 19.33
CA GLU A 360 -3.23 -16.89 19.50
C GLU A 360 -4.51 -16.14 19.88
N ASP A 361 -4.41 -15.18 20.76
CA ASP A 361 -5.56 -14.42 21.23
C ASP A 361 -6.18 -13.52 20.19
N SER A 362 -5.41 -12.95 19.26
CA SER A 362 -5.93 -12.08 18.21
C SER A 362 -6.49 -12.86 17.02
N VAL A 363 -5.90 -14.00 16.71
CA VAL A 363 -6.36 -14.90 15.66
C VAL A 363 -7.64 -15.61 16.07
N ASP A 364 -7.71 -16.09 17.31
CA ASP A 364 -8.88 -16.77 17.84
C ASP A 364 -10.11 -15.86 17.92
N LEU A 365 -9.92 -14.60 18.28
CA LEU A 365 -10.99 -13.60 18.24
C LEU A 365 -11.45 -13.31 16.80
N GLY A 366 -10.56 -13.37 15.81
CA GLY A 366 -10.87 -13.25 14.40
C GLY A 366 -11.60 -14.47 13.86
N GLY A 367 -11.13 -15.67 14.17
CA GLY A 367 -11.70 -16.94 13.72
C GLY A 367 -13.12 -17.19 14.22
N ARG A 368 -13.41 -16.83 15.44
CA ARG A 368 -14.76 -16.97 16.02
C ARG A 368 -15.80 -16.01 15.46
N ARG A 369 -15.38 -14.96 14.77
CA ARG A 369 -16.28 -13.96 14.18
C ARG A 369 -16.55 -14.19 12.71
N ILE A 370 -15.86 -15.10 12.09
CA ILE A 370 -16.05 -15.50 10.68
C ILE A 370 -17.04 -16.67 10.57
N ILE A 371 -17.35 -17.32 11.68
CA ILE A 371 -18.42 -18.30 11.80
C ILE A 371 -19.61 -17.62 12.48
#